data_744f147c26352e0cccc6774e4e4391d8
#
_entry.id   744f147c26352e0cccc6774e4e4391d8
#
_cell.length_a   1.000
_cell.length_b   1.000
_cell.length_c   1.000
_cell.angle_alpha   90.00
_cell.angle_beta   90.00
_cell.angle_gamma   90.00
#
_symmetry.space_group_name_H-M   'P 1'
#
loop_
_entity.id
_entity.type
_entity.pdbx_description
1 polymer ?
#
loop_
_entity_poly.entity_id
_entity_poly.type
_entity_poly.pdbx_seq_one_letter_code
_entity_poly.pdbx_strand_id
1 'polypeptide(L)'
;MSNFSLSLKDAQDVAIMSPTGYINDLGAERLELTSEQYLGKGLRKIVINFSHVQFINTLGVSIFTGIVQKTMDHEGQLCFTNMKKIHRDIFETVGLIEHVRVFKDEKDALSYLSDRD
;
A
#
# COMPACT_ATOMS: atom_id res chain seq x y z
N MET A 1 16.51 -9.52 -13.40
CA MET A 1 16.98 -8.83 -12.20
C MET A 1 15.90 -7.95 -11.62
N SER A 2 15.69 -8.04 -10.33
CA SER A 2 14.69 -7.20 -9.69
C SER A 2 15.21 -5.77 -9.56
N ASN A 3 14.38 -4.81 -9.94
CA ASN A 3 14.68 -3.40 -9.77
C ASN A 3 13.84 -2.82 -8.64
N PHE A 4 13.37 -3.68 -7.74
CA PHE A 4 12.53 -3.21 -6.66
C PHE A 4 13.31 -2.34 -5.68
N SER A 5 12.73 -1.21 -5.34
CA SER A 5 13.23 -0.39 -4.23
C SER A 5 12.01 0.20 -3.52
N LEU A 6 12.23 0.65 -2.29
CA LEU A 6 11.16 1.16 -1.45
C LEU A 6 11.60 2.46 -0.81
N SER A 7 10.82 3.51 -1.04
CA SER A 7 11.02 4.80 -0.41
C SER A 7 9.97 4.97 0.68
N LEU A 8 10.39 5.47 1.83
CA LEU A 8 9.50 5.67 2.99
C LEU A 8 9.50 7.13 3.37
N LYS A 9 8.32 7.64 3.66
CA LYS A 9 8.14 9.03 4.05
C LYS A 9 7.02 9.12 5.08
N ASP A 10 7.19 9.97 6.07
CA ASP A 10 6.13 10.23 7.05
C ASP A 10 5.55 11.60 6.80
N ALA A 11 4.22 11.68 6.82
CA ALA A 11 3.51 12.95 6.72
C ALA A 11 2.57 13.00 7.90
N GLN A 12 3.01 13.66 8.97
CA GLN A 12 2.29 13.72 10.25
C GLN A 12 2.14 12.29 10.80
N ASP A 13 0.92 11.79 10.94
CA ASP A 13 0.66 10.46 11.48
C ASP A 13 0.42 9.43 10.38
N VAL A 14 0.82 9.73 9.15
CA VAL A 14 0.63 8.85 8.00
C VAL A 14 1.97 8.33 7.52
N ALA A 15 2.07 7.03 7.35
CA ALA A 15 3.25 6.40 6.73
C ALA A 15 2.98 6.25 5.23
N ILE A 16 3.87 6.79 4.41
CA ILE A 16 3.75 6.71 2.96
C ILE A 16 4.86 5.82 2.43
N MET A 17 4.46 4.73 1.78
CA MET A 17 5.39 3.80 1.15
C MET A 17 5.28 3.95 -0.36
N SER A 18 6.42 4.15 -1.01
CA SER A 18 6.47 4.34 -2.46
C SER A 18 7.39 3.29 -3.08
N PRO A 19 6.85 2.15 -3.46
CA PRO A 19 7.64 1.12 -4.15
C PRO A 19 7.94 1.55 -5.58
N THR A 20 9.11 1.13 -6.08
CA THR A 20 9.55 1.41 -7.43
C THR A 20 9.88 0.08 -8.11
N GLY A 21 9.43 -0.07 -9.34
CA GLY A 21 9.81 -1.18 -10.20
C GLY A 21 8.84 -2.34 -10.15
N TYR A 22 9.39 -3.54 -10.08
CA TYR A 22 8.62 -4.77 -10.19
C TYR A 22 8.34 -5.32 -8.79
N ILE A 23 7.06 -5.44 -8.44
CA ILE A 23 6.67 -6.03 -7.17
C ILE A 23 6.38 -7.51 -7.37
N ASN A 24 7.36 -8.33 -6.99
CA ASN A 24 7.19 -9.77 -6.92
C ASN A 24 6.91 -10.17 -5.47
N ASP A 25 7.02 -11.46 -5.15
CA ASP A 25 6.79 -11.93 -3.80
C ASP A 25 7.75 -11.28 -2.79
N LEU A 26 9.03 -11.15 -3.15
CA LEU A 26 10.02 -10.54 -2.22
C LEU A 26 9.73 -9.07 -1.97
N GLY A 27 9.36 -8.33 -3.03
CA GLY A 27 9.01 -6.93 -2.88
C GLY A 27 7.77 -6.75 -2.05
N ALA A 28 6.76 -7.57 -2.28
CA ALA A 28 5.51 -7.51 -1.52
C ALA A 28 5.73 -7.89 -0.06
N GLU A 29 6.59 -8.89 0.20
CA GLU A 29 6.94 -9.25 1.58
C GLU A 29 7.61 -8.10 2.31
N ARG A 30 8.45 -7.35 1.61
CA ARG A 30 9.10 -6.20 2.21
C ARG A 30 8.07 -5.12 2.56
N LEU A 31 7.08 -4.91 1.69
CA LEU A 31 6.00 -3.97 1.98
C LEU A 31 5.19 -4.45 3.19
N GLU A 32 4.92 -5.75 3.26
CA GLU A 32 4.17 -6.31 4.38
C GLU A 32 4.93 -6.14 5.69
N LEU A 33 6.21 -6.46 5.70
CA LEU A 33 7.03 -6.33 6.90
C LEU A 33 7.11 -4.88 7.35
N THR A 34 7.28 -3.96 6.41
CA THR A 34 7.33 -2.53 6.72
C THR A 34 6.01 -2.05 7.32
N SER A 35 4.89 -2.52 6.75
CA SER A 35 3.56 -2.19 7.29
C SER A 35 3.41 -2.69 8.72
N GLU A 36 3.86 -3.91 9.00
CA GLU A 36 3.82 -4.46 10.35
C GLU A 36 4.63 -3.61 11.32
N GLN A 37 5.78 -3.14 10.90
CA GLN A 37 6.63 -2.30 11.74
C GLN A 37 5.93 -1.00 12.08
N TYR A 38 5.30 -0.35 11.11
CA TYR A 38 4.56 0.87 11.36
C TYR A 38 3.38 0.64 12.29
N LEU A 39 2.61 -0.40 12.03
CA LEU A 39 1.45 -0.72 12.86
C LEU A 39 1.87 -1.08 14.28
N GLY A 40 3.00 -1.79 14.43
CA GLY A 40 3.54 -2.14 15.72
C GLY A 40 3.99 -0.95 16.54
N LYS A 41 4.31 0.16 15.88
CA LYS A 41 4.69 1.40 16.55
C LYS A 41 3.50 2.29 16.86
N GLY A 42 2.30 1.86 16.50
CA GLY A 42 1.09 2.62 16.77
C GLY A 42 0.58 3.46 15.63
N LEU A 43 1.26 3.47 14.48
CA LEU A 43 0.71 4.14 13.31
C LEU A 43 -0.53 3.41 12.83
N ARG A 44 -1.52 4.16 12.38
CA ARG A 44 -2.80 3.58 11.95
C ARG A 44 -3.19 3.99 10.53
N LYS A 45 -2.38 4.85 9.89
CA LYS A 45 -2.69 5.37 8.56
C LYS A 45 -1.51 5.07 7.64
N ILE A 46 -1.78 4.29 6.60
CA ILE A 46 -0.74 3.85 5.65
C ILE A 46 -1.21 4.17 4.24
N VAL A 47 -0.32 4.78 3.47
CA VAL A 47 -0.53 5.05 2.05
C VAL A 47 0.54 4.28 1.28
N ILE A 48 0.11 3.56 0.23
CA ILE A 48 1.03 2.96 -0.72
C ILE A 48 0.84 3.65 -2.06
N ASN A 49 1.89 4.31 -2.51
CA ASN A 49 1.88 5.09 -3.75
C ASN A 49 2.45 4.24 -4.89
N PHE A 50 1.63 4.01 -5.91
CA PHE A 50 1.98 3.12 -7.03
C PHE A 50 2.57 3.85 -8.23
N SER A 51 2.86 5.17 -8.11
CA SER A 51 3.26 5.94 -9.29
C SER A 51 4.51 5.40 -9.98
N HIS A 52 5.40 4.75 -9.25
CA HIS A 52 6.65 4.21 -9.79
C HIS A 52 6.64 2.70 -9.92
N VAL A 53 5.50 2.06 -9.69
CA VAL A 53 5.36 0.61 -9.88
C VAL A 53 5.18 0.33 -11.36
N GLN A 54 6.00 -0.58 -11.88
CA GLN A 54 5.92 -0.97 -13.28
C GLN A 54 5.04 -2.21 -13.44
N PHE A 55 5.19 -3.17 -12.54
CA PHE A 55 4.50 -4.44 -12.67
C PHE A 55 4.35 -5.12 -11.31
N ILE A 56 3.25 -5.86 -11.15
CA ILE A 56 2.99 -6.68 -9.95
C ILE A 56 2.61 -8.07 -10.44
N ASN A 57 3.27 -9.11 -9.92
CA ASN A 57 2.90 -10.47 -10.29
C ASN A 57 1.83 -11.02 -9.31
N THR A 58 1.31 -12.19 -9.64
CA THR A 58 0.22 -12.81 -8.88
C THR A 58 0.61 -13.08 -7.43
N LEU A 59 1.85 -13.53 -7.21
CA LEU A 59 2.31 -13.79 -5.85
C LEU A 59 2.39 -12.50 -5.03
N GLY A 60 2.86 -11.42 -5.66
CA GLY A 60 2.90 -10.12 -4.99
C GLY A 60 1.52 -9.66 -4.59
N VAL A 61 0.54 -9.81 -5.47
CA VAL A 61 -0.85 -9.43 -5.16
C VAL A 61 -1.36 -10.25 -3.97
N SER A 62 -1.07 -11.55 -3.95
CA SER A 62 -1.51 -12.41 -2.85
C SER A 62 -0.98 -11.94 -1.50
N ILE A 63 0.27 -11.47 -1.47
CA ILE A 63 0.88 -11.02 -0.22
C ILE A 63 0.22 -9.73 0.28
N PHE A 64 -0.29 -8.91 -0.64
CA PHE A 64 -1.04 -7.70 -0.25
C PHE A 64 -2.26 -8.04 0.61
N THR A 65 -2.80 -9.24 0.49
CA THR A 65 -3.89 -9.69 1.37
C THR A 65 -3.44 -9.61 2.83
N GLY A 66 -2.19 -9.97 3.11
CA GLY A 66 -1.65 -9.87 4.46
C GLY A 66 -1.53 -8.45 4.95
N ILE A 67 -1.16 -7.52 4.06
CA ILE A 67 -1.07 -6.10 4.43
C ILE A 67 -2.45 -5.57 4.81
N VAL A 68 -3.46 -5.90 4.00
CA VAL A 68 -4.84 -5.49 4.27
C VAL A 68 -5.30 -6.05 5.62
N GLN A 69 -5.08 -7.35 5.83
CA GLN A 69 -5.55 -8.02 7.04
C GLN A 69 -4.89 -7.44 8.29
N LYS A 70 -3.59 -7.23 8.25
CA LYS A 70 -2.86 -6.67 9.39
C LYS A 70 -3.32 -5.25 9.71
N THR A 71 -3.57 -4.47 8.69
CA THR A 71 -4.07 -3.10 8.87
C THR A 71 -5.44 -3.14 9.54
N MET A 72 -6.32 -4.03 9.09
CA MET A 72 -7.64 -4.17 9.68
C MET A 72 -7.56 -4.66 11.12
N ASP A 73 -6.67 -5.61 11.40
CA ASP A 73 -6.50 -6.14 12.76
C ASP A 73 -6.06 -5.05 13.74
N HIS A 74 -5.34 -4.04 13.27
CA HIS A 74 -4.91 -2.91 14.09
C HIS A 74 -5.89 -1.75 14.03
N GLU A 75 -7.05 -1.94 13.40
CA GLU A 75 -8.05 -0.88 13.22
C GLU A 75 -7.47 0.32 12.49
N GLY A 76 -6.57 0.04 11.54
CA GLY A 76 -5.92 1.07 10.75
C GLY A 76 -6.63 1.33 9.44
N GLN A 77 -6.10 2.28 8.69
CA GLN A 77 -6.63 2.65 7.38
C GLN A 77 -5.52 2.53 6.35
N LEU A 78 -5.84 1.88 5.24
CA LEU A 78 -4.91 1.66 4.14
C LEU A 78 -5.47 2.31 2.90
N CYS A 79 -4.65 3.16 2.26
CA CYS A 79 -5.01 3.83 1.01
C CYS A 79 -3.97 3.50 -0.06
N PHE A 80 -4.43 3.33 -1.29
CA PHE A 80 -3.56 3.21 -2.47
C PHE A 80 -3.72 4.47 -3.30
N THR A 81 -2.62 4.97 -3.86
CA THR A 81 -2.66 6.15 -4.73
C THR A 81 -1.93 5.86 -6.03
N ASN A 82 -2.26 6.64 -7.06
CA ASN A 82 -1.53 6.67 -8.33
C ASN A 82 -1.49 5.31 -9.02
N MET A 83 -2.54 4.52 -8.87
CA MET A 83 -2.63 3.21 -9.51
C MET A 83 -2.96 3.37 -10.99
N LYS A 84 -2.22 2.66 -11.83
CA LYS A 84 -2.59 2.53 -13.24
C LYS A 84 -3.77 1.57 -13.33
N LYS A 85 -4.54 1.69 -14.41
CA LYS A 85 -5.72 0.84 -14.60
C LYS A 85 -5.36 -0.64 -14.52
N ILE A 86 -4.23 -1.04 -15.10
CA ILE A 86 -3.83 -2.45 -15.09
C ILE A 86 -3.59 -2.95 -13.66
N HIS A 87 -3.02 -2.12 -12.80
CA HIS A 87 -2.82 -2.50 -11.40
C HIS A 87 -4.15 -2.59 -10.67
N ARG A 88 -5.00 -1.62 -10.88
CA ARG A 88 -6.31 -1.59 -10.23
C ARG A 88 -7.14 -2.80 -10.63
N ASP A 89 -7.12 -3.18 -11.90
CA ASP A 89 -7.87 -4.33 -12.39
C ASP A 89 -7.43 -5.62 -11.70
N ILE A 90 -6.12 -5.77 -11.47
CA ILE A 90 -5.60 -6.96 -10.79
C ILE A 90 -6.13 -7.02 -9.35
N PHE A 91 -6.08 -5.92 -8.63
CA PHE A 91 -6.57 -5.88 -7.26
C PHE A 91 -8.08 -6.06 -7.17
N GLU A 92 -8.82 -5.52 -8.14
CA GLU A 92 -10.27 -5.72 -8.19
C GLU A 92 -10.61 -7.20 -8.40
N THR A 93 -9.86 -7.87 -9.28
CA THR A 93 -10.09 -9.28 -9.58
C THR A 93 -9.96 -10.16 -8.34
N VAL A 94 -9.03 -9.84 -7.46
CA VAL A 94 -8.84 -10.63 -6.23
C VAL A 94 -9.63 -10.07 -5.04
N GLY A 95 -10.43 -9.03 -5.25
CA GLY A 95 -11.32 -8.51 -4.23
C GLY A 95 -10.66 -7.63 -3.17
N LEU A 96 -9.40 -7.25 -3.35
CA LEU A 96 -8.70 -6.44 -2.34
C LEU A 96 -9.15 -4.99 -2.31
N ILE A 97 -9.66 -4.49 -3.42
CA ILE A 97 -10.10 -3.09 -3.52
C ILE A 97 -11.24 -2.79 -2.54
N GLU A 98 -12.02 -3.79 -2.16
CA GLU A 98 -13.17 -3.59 -1.27
C GLU A 98 -12.74 -3.13 0.12
N HIS A 99 -11.49 -3.40 0.52
CA HIS A 99 -11.01 -3.11 1.88
C HIS A 99 -9.99 -1.98 1.90
N VAL A 100 -9.81 -1.28 0.77
CA VAL A 100 -8.81 -0.24 0.61
C VAL A 100 -9.46 0.95 -0.08
N ARG A 101 -9.10 2.16 0.35
CA ARG A 101 -9.50 3.37 -0.37
C ARG A 101 -8.47 3.67 -1.44
N VAL A 102 -8.94 3.98 -2.65
CA VAL A 102 -8.06 4.30 -3.78
C VAL A 102 -8.26 5.74 -4.18
N PHE A 103 -7.16 6.49 -4.25
CA PHE A 103 -7.19 7.89 -4.64
C PHE A 103 -6.28 8.10 -5.85
N LYS A 104 -6.54 9.18 -6.58
CA LYS A 104 -5.73 9.47 -7.75
C LYS A 104 -4.30 9.89 -7.39
N ASP A 105 -4.11 10.51 -6.23
CA ASP A 105 -2.78 10.97 -5.80
C ASP A 105 -2.69 11.05 -4.28
N GLU A 106 -1.48 11.29 -3.78
CA GLU A 106 -1.22 11.38 -2.34
C GLU A 106 -1.98 12.52 -1.68
N LYS A 107 -2.12 13.63 -2.37
CA LYS A 107 -2.80 14.79 -1.80
C LYS A 107 -4.23 14.44 -1.39
N ASP A 108 -4.95 13.75 -2.27
CA ASP A 108 -6.32 13.36 -1.98
C ASP A 108 -6.37 12.34 -0.84
N ALA A 109 -5.43 11.40 -0.81
CA ALA A 109 -5.38 10.41 0.26
C ALA A 109 -5.09 11.07 1.61
N LEU A 110 -4.13 11.98 1.65
CA LEU A 110 -3.79 12.68 2.88
C LEU A 110 -4.92 13.55 3.38
N SER A 111 -5.64 14.19 2.47
CA SER A 111 -6.81 15.00 2.81
C SER A 111 -7.89 14.13 3.46
N TYR A 112 -8.14 12.96 2.89
CA TYR A 112 -9.08 12.02 3.47
C TYR A 112 -8.65 11.56 4.87
N LEU A 113 -7.37 11.20 5.00
CA LEU A 113 -6.86 10.64 6.25
C LEU A 113 -6.75 11.69 7.37
N SER A 114 -6.57 12.96 7.02
CA SER A 114 -6.44 14.02 8.03
C SER A 114 -7.73 14.19 8.83
N ASP A 115 -8.86 13.79 8.31
CA ASP A 115 -10.16 13.88 8.96
C ASP A 115 -10.50 12.64 9.77
N ARG A 116 -9.56 11.68 9.91
CA ARG A 116 -9.78 10.42 10.62
C ARG A 116 -8.91 10.35 11.87
N ASP A 117 -9.43 9.67 12.83
CA ASP A 117 -8.70 9.42 14.08
C ASP A 117 -8.04 8.06 14.12
#